data_dfd558cc0d3301292a1db62425d57855
#
_entry.id   dfd558cc0d3301292a1db62425d57855
#
_cell.length_a   1.000
_cell.length_b   1.000
_cell.length_c   1.000
_cell.angle_alpha   90.00
_cell.angle_beta   90.00
_cell.angle_gamma   90.00
#
_symmetry.space_group_name_H-M   'P 1'
#
loop_
_entity.id
_entity.type
_entity.pdbx_description
1 polymer ?
#
loop_
_entity_poly.entity_id
_entity_poly.type
_entity_poly.pdbx_seq_one_letter_code
_entity_poly.pdbx_strand_id
1 'polypeptide(L)'
;MRTFASTCVAVLLVAAEPALAQMPVMPLSAGVYLIRAEVAFTFENRSQGLMFRESLGPNEGMLFVFPQVEKHCMWMKNTLIPLSVAFLDDKGGIVSISEMQPQTETSHCASAPAQFALEMTRGWFAQKGLKAGAKIQGLEKAPAPR
;
A
#
# COMPACT_ATOMS: atom_id res chain seq x y z
N MET A 1 -10.68 70.84 -8.20
CA MET A 1 -9.89 69.64 -8.62
C MET A 1 -10.16 68.50 -7.65
N ARG A 2 -10.93 67.51 -8.06
CA ARG A 2 -11.22 66.32 -7.23
C ARG A 2 -10.44 65.15 -7.80
N THR A 3 -9.44 64.70 -7.08
CA THR A 3 -8.62 63.51 -7.41
C THR A 3 -9.36 62.26 -6.97
N PHE A 4 -9.76 61.40 -7.93
CA PHE A 4 -10.28 60.06 -7.67
C PHE A 4 -9.10 59.12 -7.49
N ALA A 5 -8.94 58.60 -6.27
CA ALA A 5 -8.00 57.51 -5.99
C ALA A 5 -8.67 56.17 -6.40
N SER A 6 -8.11 55.53 -7.43
CA SER A 6 -8.56 54.21 -7.90
C SER A 6 -7.88 53.12 -7.05
N THR A 7 -8.65 52.46 -6.21
CA THR A 7 -8.15 51.36 -5.38
C THR A 7 -8.23 50.04 -6.19
N CYS A 8 -7.10 49.55 -6.67
CA CYS A 8 -7.02 48.21 -7.27
C CYS A 8 -7.09 47.17 -6.18
N VAL A 9 -8.17 46.41 -6.13
CA VAL A 9 -8.28 45.20 -5.29
C VAL A 9 -7.67 44.04 -6.08
N ALA A 10 -6.51 43.59 -5.63
CA ALA A 10 -5.88 42.35 -6.15
C ALA A 10 -6.60 41.15 -5.57
N VAL A 11 -7.33 40.44 -6.40
CA VAL A 11 -7.93 39.14 -6.04
C VAL A 11 -6.84 38.08 -6.12
N LEU A 12 -6.36 37.61 -4.97
CA LEU A 12 -5.48 36.44 -4.87
C LEU A 12 -6.31 35.17 -5.14
N LEU A 13 -6.17 34.62 -6.34
CA LEU A 13 -6.64 33.24 -6.65
C LEU A 13 -5.75 32.25 -5.91
N VAL A 14 -6.24 31.72 -4.80
CA VAL A 14 -5.64 30.54 -4.15
C VAL A 14 -6.00 29.33 -5.00
N ALA A 15 -5.04 28.83 -5.77
CA ALA A 15 -5.18 27.56 -6.44
C ALA A 15 -5.20 26.44 -5.36
N ALA A 16 -6.36 25.81 -5.18
CA ALA A 16 -6.47 24.61 -4.36
C ALA A 16 -5.74 23.48 -5.11
N GLU A 17 -4.57 23.07 -4.62
CA GLU A 17 -3.94 21.85 -5.10
C GLU A 17 -4.86 20.66 -4.80
N PRO A 18 -5.06 19.72 -5.75
CA PRO A 18 -5.83 18.53 -5.48
C PRO A 18 -5.10 17.74 -4.38
N ALA A 19 -5.68 17.69 -3.20
CA ALA A 19 -5.20 16.81 -2.15
C ALA A 19 -5.28 15.38 -2.70
N LEU A 20 -4.14 14.71 -2.89
CA LEU A 20 -4.10 13.29 -3.20
C LEU A 20 -4.92 12.60 -2.10
N ALA A 21 -6.02 11.95 -2.48
CA ALA A 21 -6.88 11.27 -1.53
C ALA A 21 -6.04 10.25 -0.76
N GLN A 22 -5.92 10.44 0.56
CA GLN A 22 -5.17 9.51 1.40
C GLN A 22 -5.79 8.13 1.28
N MET A 23 -4.95 7.12 1.10
CA MET A 23 -5.40 5.74 1.12
C MET A 23 -6.01 5.43 2.49
N PRO A 24 -7.15 4.71 2.53
CA PRO A 24 -7.73 4.31 3.81
C PRO A 24 -6.75 3.41 4.56
N VAL A 25 -6.77 3.50 5.87
CA VAL A 25 -5.97 2.67 6.76
C VAL A 25 -6.88 1.73 7.51
N MET A 26 -6.53 0.45 7.56
CA MET A 26 -7.31 -0.55 8.27
C MET A 26 -6.44 -1.42 9.18
N PRO A 27 -7.00 -1.92 10.29
CA PRO A 27 -6.33 -2.89 11.13
C PRO A 27 -6.45 -4.29 10.51
N LEU A 28 -5.31 -4.99 10.45
CA LEU A 28 -5.24 -6.42 10.17
C LEU A 28 -4.57 -7.11 11.35
N SER A 29 -4.62 -8.43 11.40
CA SER A 29 -3.88 -9.21 12.38
C SER A 29 -3.33 -10.50 11.82
N ALA A 30 -2.21 -10.94 12.40
CA ALA A 30 -1.60 -12.25 12.15
C ALA A 30 -1.38 -12.90 13.53
N GLY A 31 -2.34 -13.73 13.97
CA GLY A 31 -2.36 -14.21 15.35
C GLY A 31 -2.43 -13.05 16.34
N VAL A 32 -1.42 -12.92 17.20
CA VAL A 32 -1.35 -11.84 18.21
C VAL A 32 -0.77 -10.53 17.68
N TYR A 33 -0.24 -10.51 16.47
CA TYR A 33 0.40 -9.34 15.88
C TYR A 33 -0.63 -8.47 15.17
N LEU A 34 -0.73 -7.21 15.59
CA LEU A 34 -1.57 -6.20 14.94
C LEU A 34 -0.77 -5.51 13.84
N ILE A 35 -1.44 -5.24 12.73
CA ILE A 35 -0.89 -4.57 11.55
C ILE A 35 -1.76 -3.36 11.24
N ARG A 36 -1.15 -2.23 10.96
CA ARG A 36 -1.80 -1.03 10.46
C ARG A 36 -1.49 -0.91 8.97
N ALA A 37 -2.44 -1.29 8.12
CA ALA A 37 -2.24 -1.34 6.68
C ALA A 37 -2.93 -0.17 5.97
N GLU A 38 -2.21 0.59 5.15
CA GLU A 38 -2.80 1.42 4.11
C GLU A 38 -3.38 0.49 3.03
N VAL A 39 -4.50 0.86 2.41
CA VAL A 39 -5.18 -0.04 1.46
C VAL A 39 -5.14 0.53 0.06
N ALA A 40 -4.41 -0.14 -0.82
CA ALA A 40 -4.32 0.12 -2.24
C ALA A 40 -5.37 -0.72 -2.98
N PHE A 41 -6.55 -0.14 -3.23
CA PHE A 41 -7.69 -0.84 -3.84
C PHE A 41 -8.12 -0.25 -5.17
N THR A 42 -7.60 0.93 -5.58
CA THR A 42 -7.78 1.47 -6.92
C THR A 42 -6.58 1.13 -7.80
N PHE A 43 -6.75 1.22 -9.12
CA PHE A 43 -5.63 1.01 -10.05
C PHE A 43 -4.46 1.95 -9.76
N GLU A 44 -4.73 3.23 -9.51
CA GLU A 44 -3.72 4.25 -9.22
C GLU A 44 -2.97 3.95 -7.92
N ASN A 45 -3.71 3.60 -6.85
CA ASN A 45 -3.10 3.24 -5.57
C ASN A 45 -2.20 2.01 -5.69
N ARG A 46 -2.66 0.96 -6.40
CA ARG A 46 -1.85 -0.25 -6.63
C ARG A 46 -0.61 0.05 -7.47
N SER A 47 -0.75 0.92 -8.49
CA SER A 47 0.39 1.32 -9.34
C SER A 47 1.42 2.12 -8.58
N GLN A 48 1.02 2.98 -7.65
CA GLN A 48 1.91 3.76 -6.81
C GLN A 48 2.52 2.92 -5.70
N GLY A 49 1.72 2.12 -4.99
CA GLY A 49 2.18 1.33 -3.85
C GLY A 49 2.95 2.18 -2.83
N LEU A 50 4.05 1.65 -2.34
CA LEU A 50 4.96 2.31 -1.39
C LEU A 50 6.09 3.11 -2.07
N MET A 51 5.95 3.47 -3.35
CA MET A 51 6.92 4.31 -4.04
C MET A 51 7.20 5.60 -3.26
N PHE A 52 8.47 6.00 -3.23
CA PHE A 52 8.98 7.23 -2.60
C PHE A 52 8.79 7.31 -1.07
N ARG A 53 8.33 6.26 -0.40
CA ARG A 53 8.30 6.20 1.05
C ARG A 53 9.71 6.07 1.61
N GLU A 54 10.03 6.89 2.60
CA GLU A 54 11.33 6.89 3.27
C GLU A 54 11.40 5.91 4.43
N SER A 55 10.24 5.59 5.03
CA SER A 55 10.14 4.65 6.16
C SER A 55 8.72 4.09 6.32
N LEU A 56 8.62 2.98 7.04
CA LEU A 56 7.40 2.43 7.61
C LEU A 56 7.59 2.26 9.11
N GLY A 57 6.53 2.45 9.88
CA GLY A 57 6.51 2.09 11.29
C GLY A 57 6.63 0.58 11.52
N PRO A 58 6.91 0.12 12.75
CA PRO A 58 7.24 -1.28 13.06
C PRO A 58 6.19 -2.31 12.63
N ASN A 59 4.92 -1.94 12.63
CA ASN A 59 3.79 -2.79 12.24
C ASN A 59 2.91 -2.08 11.19
N GLU A 60 3.49 -1.18 10.41
CA GLU A 60 2.83 -0.53 9.29
C GLU A 60 3.19 -1.24 7.99
N GLY A 61 2.24 -1.22 7.06
CA GLY A 61 2.40 -1.82 5.75
C GLY A 61 1.35 -1.35 4.76
N MET A 62 1.29 -2.01 3.61
CA MET A 62 0.29 -1.74 2.59
C MET A 62 -0.36 -3.03 2.13
N LEU A 63 -1.70 -3.03 2.14
CA LEU A 63 -2.53 -4.09 1.60
C LEU A 63 -2.96 -3.72 0.18
N PHE A 64 -2.59 -4.53 -0.78
CA PHE A 64 -3.07 -4.45 -2.17
C PHE A 64 -4.28 -5.36 -2.33
N VAL A 65 -5.36 -4.80 -2.85
CA VAL A 65 -6.60 -5.53 -3.15
C VAL A 65 -6.74 -5.64 -4.66
N PHE A 66 -6.65 -6.84 -5.20
CA PHE A 66 -6.68 -7.08 -6.63
C PHE A 66 -8.09 -7.43 -7.11
N PRO A 67 -8.49 -7.00 -8.33
CA PRO A 67 -9.82 -7.30 -8.88
C PRO A 67 -9.99 -8.77 -9.28
N GLN A 68 -8.90 -9.47 -9.61
CA GLN A 68 -8.93 -10.88 -9.99
C GLN A 68 -8.08 -11.72 -9.03
N VAL A 69 -8.48 -12.98 -8.86
CA VAL A 69 -7.70 -14.00 -8.15
C VAL A 69 -6.79 -14.67 -9.16
N GLU A 70 -5.53 -14.27 -9.17
CA GLU A 70 -4.52 -14.80 -10.10
C GLU A 70 -3.09 -14.71 -9.49
N LYS A 71 -2.10 -15.18 -10.22
CA LYS A 71 -0.69 -15.04 -9.80
C LYS A 71 -0.19 -13.63 -10.06
N HIS A 72 -0.43 -12.74 -9.11
CA HIS A 72 0.06 -11.37 -9.16
C HIS A 72 1.56 -11.30 -8.93
N CYS A 73 2.20 -10.29 -9.55
CA CYS A 73 3.61 -9.98 -9.38
C CYS A 73 3.78 -8.56 -8.84
N MET A 74 4.77 -8.38 -7.97
CA MET A 74 5.17 -7.10 -7.40
C MET A 74 6.59 -6.77 -7.82
N TRP A 75 6.92 -5.49 -7.86
CA TRP A 75 8.26 -4.98 -8.16
C TRP A 75 8.62 -3.85 -7.19
N MET A 76 9.88 -3.43 -7.20
CA MET A 76 10.41 -2.42 -6.29
C MET A 76 10.81 -1.12 -7.00
N LYS A 77 10.24 -0.86 -8.18
CA LYS A 77 10.49 0.40 -8.91
C LYS A 77 10.14 1.59 -8.03
N ASN A 78 11.05 2.57 -7.95
CA ASN A 78 10.91 3.79 -7.13
C ASN A 78 10.60 3.53 -5.64
N THR A 79 10.80 2.32 -5.14
CA THR A 79 10.58 1.97 -3.75
C THR A 79 11.92 2.00 -3.01
N LEU A 80 12.05 2.92 -2.06
CA LEU A 80 13.32 3.27 -1.42
C LEU A 80 13.70 2.35 -0.27
N ILE A 81 12.71 1.73 0.37
CA ILE A 81 12.89 0.89 1.54
C ILE A 81 12.79 -0.60 1.19
N PRO A 82 13.59 -1.46 1.83
CA PRO A 82 13.50 -2.91 1.60
C PRO A 82 12.20 -3.45 2.19
N LEU A 83 11.51 -4.31 1.43
CA LEU A 83 10.20 -4.85 1.78
C LEU A 83 10.19 -6.38 1.73
N SER A 84 9.26 -6.97 2.48
CA SER A 84 8.76 -8.33 2.28
C SER A 84 7.33 -8.24 1.78
N VAL A 85 6.96 -9.05 0.79
CA VAL A 85 5.59 -9.19 0.33
C VAL A 85 5.05 -10.59 0.63
N ALA A 86 3.89 -10.66 1.30
CA ALA A 86 3.11 -11.88 1.42
C ALA A 86 1.93 -11.82 0.45
N PHE A 87 1.83 -12.80 -0.44
CA PHE A 87 0.65 -13.00 -1.28
C PHE A 87 -0.37 -13.83 -0.51
N LEU A 88 -1.64 -13.40 -0.54
CA LEU A 88 -2.71 -13.98 0.25
C LEU A 88 -3.84 -14.45 -0.67
N ASP A 89 -4.38 -15.62 -0.38
CA ASP A 89 -5.60 -16.09 -1.02
C ASP A 89 -6.84 -15.26 -0.59
N ASP A 90 -8.00 -15.58 -1.12
CA ASP A 90 -9.27 -14.92 -0.83
C ASP A 90 -9.75 -15.07 0.62
N LYS A 91 -9.17 -16.01 1.37
CA LYS A 91 -9.46 -16.29 2.78
C LYS A 91 -8.38 -15.75 3.72
N GLY A 92 -7.36 -15.07 3.19
CA GLY A 92 -6.25 -14.52 3.95
C GLY A 92 -5.12 -15.49 4.27
N GLY A 93 -5.14 -16.68 3.69
CA GLY A 93 -4.02 -17.64 3.80
C GLY A 93 -2.81 -17.12 3.02
N ILE A 94 -1.63 -17.14 3.65
CA ILE A 94 -0.38 -16.81 2.98
C ILE A 94 -0.03 -17.92 2.01
N VAL A 95 0.01 -17.63 0.71
CA VAL A 95 0.40 -18.60 -0.33
C VAL A 95 1.91 -18.58 -0.59
N SER A 96 2.54 -17.42 -0.51
CA SER A 96 3.99 -17.26 -0.61
C SER A 96 4.45 -15.93 -0.05
N ILE A 97 5.74 -15.84 0.30
CA ILE A 97 6.41 -14.63 0.76
C ILE A 97 7.68 -14.45 -0.07
N SER A 98 7.97 -13.21 -0.45
CA SER A 98 9.22 -12.84 -1.13
C SER A 98 9.87 -11.65 -0.44
N GLU A 99 11.20 -11.70 -0.31
CA GLU A 99 12.01 -10.57 0.12
C GLU A 99 12.39 -9.74 -1.11
N MET A 100 12.24 -8.43 -1.03
CA MET A 100 12.39 -7.55 -2.18
C MET A 100 13.43 -6.46 -1.93
N GLN A 101 14.33 -6.27 -2.89
CA GLN A 101 15.40 -5.26 -2.84
C GLN A 101 14.89 -3.90 -3.34
N PRO A 102 15.25 -2.79 -2.65
CA PRO A 102 14.89 -1.44 -3.09
C PRO A 102 15.31 -1.15 -4.51
N GLN A 103 14.48 -0.38 -5.21
CA GLN A 103 14.77 0.18 -6.54
C GLN A 103 15.14 -0.85 -7.62
N THR A 104 14.59 -2.06 -7.52
CA THR A 104 14.73 -3.09 -8.54
C THR A 104 13.42 -3.30 -9.31
N GLU A 105 13.54 -3.72 -10.56
CA GLU A 105 12.38 -4.02 -11.42
C GLU A 105 12.18 -5.54 -11.61
N THR A 106 12.89 -6.35 -10.82
CA THR A 106 12.69 -7.78 -10.76
C THR A 106 11.26 -8.10 -10.33
N SER A 107 10.57 -8.97 -11.06
CA SER A 107 9.22 -9.40 -10.72
C SER A 107 9.26 -10.47 -9.62
N HIS A 108 8.52 -10.22 -8.55
CA HIS A 108 8.27 -11.16 -7.46
C HIS A 108 6.84 -11.63 -7.55
N CYS A 109 6.62 -12.86 -8.02
CA CYS A 109 5.28 -13.36 -8.32
C CYS A 109 4.78 -14.34 -7.25
N ALA A 110 3.46 -14.34 -7.03
CA ALA A 110 2.80 -15.31 -6.17
C ALA A 110 3.02 -16.75 -6.69
N SER A 111 3.26 -17.70 -5.79
CA SER A 111 3.42 -19.12 -6.14
C SER A 111 2.10 -19.79 -6.55
N ALA A 112 0.96 -19.23 -6.11
CA ALA A 112 -0.40 -19.67 -6.42
C ALA A 112 -1.31 -18.44 -6.60
N PRO A 113 -2.55 -18.59 -7.11
CA PRO A 113 -3.50 -17.48 -7.21
C PRO A 113 -3.71 -16.78 -5.88
N ALA A 114 -3.69 -15.44 -5.90
CA ALA A 114 -3.84 -14.58 -4.74
C ALA A 114 -4.86 -13.47 -5.03
N GLN A 115 -5.63 -13.08 -4.00
CA GLN A 115 -6.56 -11.95 -4.03
C GLN A 115 -5.92 -10.68 -3.49
N PHE A 116 -4.92 -10.84 -2.60
CA PHE A 116 -4.26 -9.74 -1.92
C PHE A 116 -2.74 -9.91 -1.92
N ALA A 117 -2.05 -8.80 -1.73
CA ALA A 117 -0.66 -8.78 -1.32
C ALA A 117 -0.50 -7.85 -0.12
N LEU A 118 0.30 -8.25 0.87
CA LEU A 118 0.61 -7.44 2.03
C LEU A 118 2.11 -7.16 2.06
N GLU A 119 2.48 -5.90 1.88
CA GLU A 119 3.85 -5.42 1.99
C GLU A 119 4.13 -4.92 3.40
N MET A 120 5.23 -5.38 3.97
CA MET A 120 5.75 -5.00 5.29
C MET A 120 7.24 -4.69 5.17
N THR A 121 7.82 -4.06 6.18
CA THR A 121 9.28 -3.93 6.26
C THR A 121 9.95 -5.30 6.10
N ARG A 122 11.07 -5.34 5.37
CA ARG A 122 11.81 -6.57 5.10
C ARG A 122 12.08 -7.38 6.36
N GLY A 123 11.80 -8.66 6.29
CA GLY A 123 11.99 -9.61 7.40
C GLY A 123 10.86 -9.63 8.42
N TRP A 124 9.84 -8.78 8.29
CA TRP A 124 8.75 -8.69 9.28
C TRP A 124 8.04 -10.03 9.49
N PHE A 125 7.70 -10.74 8.41
CA PHE A 125 7.02 -12.04 8.50
C PHE A 125 7.90 -13.10 9.18
N ALA A 126 9.16 -13.20 8.78
CA ALA A 126 10.12 -14.15 9.36
C ALA A 126 10.33 -13.90 10.86
N GLN A 127 10.48 -12.64 11.28
CA GLN A 127 10.62 -12.26 12.70
C GLN A 127 9.41 -12.65 13.55
N LYS A 128 8.22 -12.72 12.94
CA LYS A 128 6.98 -13.16 13.60
C LYS A 128 6.69 -14.64 13.45
N GLY A 129 7.59 -15.40 12.81
CA GLY A 129 7.39 -16.81 12.56
C GLY A 129 6.26 -17.13 11.56
N LEU A 130 5.89 -16.15 10.72
CA LEU A 130 4.84 -16.28 9.72
C LEU A 130 5.44 -16.80 8.40
N LYS A 131 4.79 -17.80 7.84
CA LYS A 131 5.18 -18.47 6.59
C LYS A 131 3.94 -18.88 5.80
N ALA A 132 4.12 -19.45 4.61
CA ALA A 132 3.02 -20.02 3.85
C ALA A 132 2.16 -20.95 4.73
N GLY A 133 0.84 -20.81 4.62
CA GLY A 133 -0.13 -21.49 5.48
C GLY A 133 -0.58 -20.68 6.71
N ALA A 134 0.17 -19.67 7.15
CA ALA A 134 -0.31 -18.74 8.17
C ALA A 134 -1.44 -17.87 7.62
N LYS A 135 -2.24 -17.26 8.51
CA LYS A 135 -3.43 -16.50 8.13
C LYS A 135 -3.35 -15.04 8.58
N ILE A 136 -3.68 -14.15 7.66
CA ILE A 136 -3.95 -12.74 7.93
C ILE A 136 -5.46 -12.56 8.07
N GLN A 137 -5.90 -11.90 9.13
CA GLN A 137 -7.31 -11.66 9.46
C GLN A 137 -7.67 -10.19 9.26
N GLY A 138 -8.96 -9.92 9.04
CA GLY A 138 -9.51 -8.58 8.89
C GLY A 138 -9.71 -8.16 7.43
N LEU A 139 -9.34 -9.00 6.45
CA LEU A 139 -9.42 -8.71 5.02
C LEU A 139 -10.87 -8.52 4.53
N GLU A 140 -11.84 -9.11 5.21
CA GLU A 140 -13.26 -8.98 4.89
C GLU A 140 -13.79 -7.54 5.00
N LYS A 141 -13.04 -6.66 5.66
CA LYS A 141 -13.35 -5.23 5.80
C LYS A 141 -12.69 -4.37 4.72
N ALA A 142 -11.86 -4.98 3.87
CA ALA A 142 -11.19 -4.24 2.82
C ALA A 142 -12.20 -3.71 1.78
N PRO A 143 -12.01 -2.47 1.27
CA PRO A 143 -12.85 -1.96 0.21
C PRO A 143 -12.74 -2.84 -1.04
N ALA A 144 -13.86 -2.95 -1.78
CA ALA A 144 -13.86 -3.65 -3.06
C ALA A 144 -12.86 -3.01 -4.04
N PRO A 145 -12.12 -3.80 -4.82
CA PRO A 145 -11.15 -3.27 -5.79
C PRO A 145 -11.86 -2.54 -6.93
N ARG A 146 -11.22 -1.49 -7.43
CA ARG A 146 -11.70 -0.69 -8.56
C ARG A 146 -10.56 -0.02 -9.31
#